data_1f7b492508cf3e3d692d978959ae442e
#
_entry.id   1f7b492508cf3e3d692d978959ae442e
#
_cell.length_a   1.000
_cell.length_b   1.000
_cell.length_c   1.000
_cell.angle_alpha   90.00
_cell.angle_beta   90.00
_cell.angle_gamma   90.00
#
_symmetry.space_group_name_H-M   'P 1'
#
loop_
_entity.id
_entity.type
_entity.pdbx_description
1 polymer ?
#
loop_
_entity_poly.entity_id
_entity_poly.type
_entity_poly.pdbx_seq_one_letter_code
_entity_poly.pdbx_strand_id
1 'polypeptide(L)'
;MTAPVPDPLAALTAAHPSKTAIIEGDRRLSYAAFNALVNRYANVLVGLGVRAGTKVAWCGRNSTEVVALIAALRKAGAVGVPLNYRLSPEEASYVVANADSALVLFDAEQAPQLGLAAREVEGVRGWLAFRSGAGGVPDWASDLDAAAAASPETEPAAAGDDPAAGTAMFYTSGTTGKPKGVVRGQPDPEIVIGLVTEIGYRPDDVYLTTGPLYHSGPMSFMLIVQQMGGTVVVMRDFDPERWLELVEEHEVTATFSAPTPIRRVLDLPDEVIAARDLSSLRRVIANAAPWPFELKRRYVEKIGDGSLFEVYGSTELGVDTILRPEDQMRKPGSCGRPAPGIEIALFDGKGERVEEPQVPGDLYVRSKATFDAYYKADRKFEDARLGEWLTVGDIAYRDEEGFYYICDRRTDMIISGGMNIYPAEIEAVLTAHPAIADAAVFGIPSQEWGESVHAAIVPHPGAEASDADLDAFCREHLASYKVPRGYDRIAEVPRNPSGKALKRRLRDPYWESQATRIG
;
A
#
# COMPACT_ATOMS: atom_id res chain seq x y z
N MET A 1 -33.13 -22.06 6.07
CA MET A 1 -32.47 -20.99 5.29
C MET A 1 -32.26 -19.82 6.23
N THR A 2 -31.03 -19.53 6.64
CA THR A 2 -30.69 -18.32 7.39
C THR A 2 -30.92 -17.13 6.47
N ALA A 3 -31.55 -16.06 6.97
CA ALA A 3 -31.71 -14.82 6.21
C ALA A 3 -30.33 -14.34 5.76
N PRO A 4 -30.18 -13.83 4.51
CA PRO A 4 -28.91 -13.33 4.04
C PRO A 4 -28.44 -12.20 4.99
N VAL A 5 -27.16 -12.23 5.35
CA VAL A 5 -26.56 -11.19 6.17
C VAL A 5 -26.64 -9.88 5.38
N PRO A 6 -27.26 -8.82 5.93
CA PRO A 6 -27.38 -7.56 5.19
C PRO A 6 -26.00 -6.97 4.93
N ASP A 7 -25.87 -6.26 3.80
CA ASP A 7 -24.66 -5.50 3.49
C ASP A 7 -24.30 -4.56 4.63
N PRO A 8 -23.02 -4.47 5.07
CA PRO A 8 -22.61 -3.62 6.19
C PRO A 8 -23.03 -2.16 6.03
N LEU A 9 -22.95 -1.59 4.83
CA LEU A 9 -23.37 -0.21 4.57
C LEU A 9 -24.89 -0.04 4.70
N ALA A 10 -25.68 -1.03 4.24
CA ALA A 10 -27.12 -1.01 4.40
C ALA A 10 -27.53 -1.07 5.88
N ALA A 11 -26.85 -1.93 6.67
CA ALA A 11 -27.08 -2.04 8.11
C ALA A 11 -26.73 -0.73 8.85
N LEU A 12 -25.60 -0.12 8.55
CA LEU A 12 -25.17 1.17 9.09
C LEU A 12 -26.13 2.30 8.70
N THR A 13 -26.61 2.29 7.46
CA THR A 13 -27.58 3.28 6.97
C THR A 13 -28.91 3.19 7.75
N ALA A 14 -29.37 1.98 8.01
CA ALA A 14 -30.58 1.78 8.81
C ALA A 14 -30.41 2.24 10.28
N ALA A 15 -29.22 2.02 10.85
CA ALA A 15 -28.92 2.41 12.24
C ALA A 15 -28.64 3.91 12.40
N HIS A 16 -27.95 4.52 11.43
CA HIS A 16 -27.42 5.89 11.53
C HIS A 16 -27.60 6.70 10.23
N PRO A 17 -28.82 6.88 9.70
CA PRO A 17 -29.05 7.45 8.37
C PRO A 17 -28.54 8.89 8.19
N SER A 18 -28.59 9.69 9.25
CA SER A 18 -28.16 11.10 9.24
C SER A 18 -26.69 11.34 9.58
N LYS A 19 -25.98 10.32 10.10
CA LYS A 19 -24.56 10.45 10.42
C LYS A 19 -23.75 10.71 9.14
N THR A 20 -22.76 11.59 9.20
CA THR A 20 -21.86 11.86 8.08
C THR A 20 -21.03 10.62 7.77
N ALA A 21 -21.08 10.16 6.51
CA ALA A 21 -20.28 9.04 6.00
C ALA A 21 -19.04 9.52 5.24
N ILE A 22 -19.19 10.56 4.39
CA ILE A 22 -18.13 11.06 3.50
C ILE A 22 -18.08 12.59 3.57
N ILE A 23 -16.84 13.12 3.54
CA ILE A 23 -16.55 14.54 3.38
C ILE A 23 -15.50 14.69 2.26
N GLU A 24 -15.76 15.53 1.26
CA GLU A 24 -14.81 15.93 0.21
C GLU A 24 -14.96 17.42 -0.08
N GLY A 25 -14.04 18.25 0.39
CA GLY A 25 -14.19 19.70 0.37
C GLY A 25 -15.48 20.14 1.08
N ASP A 26 -16.33 20.89 0.39
CA ASP A 26 -17.62 21.34 0.93
C ASP A 26 -18.73 20.28 0.84
N ARG A 27 -18.49 19.20 0.11
CA ARG A 27 -19.46 18.12 -0.07
C ARG A 27 -19.48 17.20 1.15
N ARG A 28 -20.66 17.09 1.78
CA ARG A 28 -20.90 16.16 2.90
C ARG A 28 -22.06 15.23 2.54
N LEU A 29 -21.82 13.92 2.65
CA LEU A 29 -22.88 12.92 2.47
C LEU A 29 -23.13 12.20 3.79
N SER A 30 -24.43 12.13 4.17
CA SER A 30 -24.86 11.23 5.25
C SER A 30 -24.77 9.77 4.81
N TYR A 31 -24.84 8.81 5.75
CA TYR A 31 -24.93 7.39 5.42
C TYR A 31 -26.09 7.10 4.47
N ALA A 32 -27.24 7.74 4.65
CA ALA A 32 -28.39 7.59 3.74
C ALA A 32 -28.05 8.06 2.32
N ALA A 33 -27.50 9.27 2.18
CA ALA A 33 -27.14 9.83 0.88
C ALA A 33 -26.00 9.05 0.20
N PHE A 34 -25.01 8.61 0.98
CA PHE A 34 -23.90 7.80 0.48
C PHE A 34 -24.38 6.42 0.01
N ASN A 35 -25.24 5.74 0.81
CA ASN A 35 -25.80 4.45 0.42
C ASN A 35 -26.67 4.55 -0.86
N ALA A 36 -27.46 5.64 -1.00
CA ALA A 36 -28.22 5.90 -2.21
C ALA A 36 -27.31 6.02 -3.45
N LEU A 37 -26.19 6.75 -3.36
CA LEU A 37 -25.19 6.85 -4.43
C LEU A 37 -24.57 5.48 -4.76
N VAL A 38 -24.17 4.72 -3.74
CA VAL A 38 -23.61 3.36 -3.89
C VAL A 38 -24.61 2.43 -4.57
N ASN A 39 -25.87 2.48 -4.16
CA ASN A 39 -26.92 1.65 -4.74
C ASN A 39 -27.18 2.00 -6.22
N ARG A 40 -27.21 3.28 -6.59
CA ARG A 40 -27.30 3.70 -7.99
C ARG A 40 -26.15 3.11 -8.83
N TYR A 41 -24.90 3.25 -8.39
CA TYR A 41 -23.76 2.66 -9.09
C TYR A 41 -23.85 1.12 -9.17
N ALA A 42 -24.21 0.46 -8.07
CA ALA A 42 -24.37 -1.00 -8.06
C ALA A 42 -25.48 -1.47 -9.01
N ASN A 43 -26.61 -0.76 -9.08
CA ASN A 43 -27.70 -1.08 -10.00
C ASN A 43 -27.30 -0.87 -11.48
N VAL A 44 -26.48 0.15 -11.80
CA VAL A 44 -25.88 0.28 -13.15
C VAL A 44 -25.05 -0.95 -13.47
N LEU A 45 -24.17 -1.37 -12.57
CA LEU A 45 -23.29 -2.53 -12.77
C LEU A 45 -24.09 -3.82 -12.98
N VAL A 46 -25.10 -4.08 -12.14
CA VAL A 46 -26.00 -5.23 -12.28
C VAL A 46 -26.78 -5.17 -13.61
N GLY A 47 -27.25 -3.98 -14.01
CA GLY A 47 -27.92 -3.74 -15.30
C GLY A 47 -27.01 -4.03 -16.51
N LEU A 48 -25.70 -3.76 -16.39
CA LEU A 48 -24.68 -4.09 -17.39
C LEU A 48 -24.20 -5.55 -17.33
N GLY A 49 -24.88 -6.38 -16.55
CA GLY A 49 -24.62 -7.82 -16.50
C GLY A 49 -23.47 -8.21 -15.57
N VAL A 50 -23.06 -7.37 -14.63
CA VAL A 50 -22.15 -7.77 -13.55
C VAL A 50 -22.84 -8.80 -12.66
N ARG A 51 -22.11 -9.87 -12.33
CA ARG A 51 -22.55 -10.97 -11.46
C ARG A 51 -21.40 -11.29 -10.49
N ALA A 52 -21.67 -12.14 -9.51
CA ALA A 52 -20.67 -12.63 -8.58
C ALA A 52 -19.40 -13.09 -9.32
N GLY A 53 -18.24 -12.64 -8.87
CA GLY A 53 -16.94 -12.96 -9.47
C GLY A 53 -16.59 -12.21 -10.78
N THR A 54 -17.49 -11.40 -11.33
CA THR A 54 -17.19 -10.58 -12.52
C THR A 54 -16.11 -9.56 -12.19
N LYS A 55 -15.01 -9.55 -12.94
CA LYS A 55 -13.92 -8.59 -12.74
C LYS A 55 -14.25 -7.24 -13.40
N VAL A 56 -14.15 -6.18 -12.61
CA VAL A 56 -14.43 -4.81 -13.02
C VAL A 56 -13.23 -3.93 -12.62
N ALA A 57 -12.53 -3.42 -13.63
CA ALA A 57 -11.44 -2.49 -13.38
C ALA A 57 -11.98 -1.09 -13.04
N TRP A 58 -11.22 -0.36 -12.22
CA TRP A 58 -11.51 1.04 -11.98
C TRP A 58 -10.22 1.87 -11.86
N CYS A 59 -10.27 3.12 -12.33
CA CYS A 59 -9.13 4.04 -12.36
C CYS A 59 -9.57 5.45 -11.96
N GLY A 60 -8.95 5.99 -10.91
CA GLY A 60 -9.24 7.35 -10.46
C GLY A 60 -8.40 7.73 -9.25
N ARG A 61 -8.28 9.04 -9.03
CA ARG A 61 -7.74 9.58 -7.77
C ARG A 61 -8.77 9.41 -6.66
N ASN A 62 -8.33 9.60 -5.41
CA ASN A 62 -9.26 9.59 -4.28
C ASN A 62 -10.39 10.59 -4.50
N SER A 63 -11.62 10.14 -4.40
CA SER A 63 -12.82 10.94 -4.52
C SER A 63 -14.02 10.24 -3.87
N THR A 64 -15.08 10.97 -3.62
CA THR A 64 -16.36 10.40 -3.15
C THR A 64 -16.85 9.30 -4.10
N GLU A 65 -16.69 9.50 -5.40
CA GLU A 65 -17.10 8.54 -6.43
C GLU A 65 -16.27 7.25 -6.34
N VAL A 66 -14.95 7.35 -6.14
CA VAL A 66 -14.08 6.17 -5.96
C VAL A 66 -14.46 5.39 -4.70
N VAL A 67 -14.71 6.07 -3.58
CA VAL A 67 -15.17 5.41 -2.35
C VAL A 67 -16.53 4.74 -2.56
N ALA A 68 -17.44 5.41 -3.27
CA ALA A 68 -18.75 4.84 -3.62
C ALA A 68 -18.64 3.65 -4.59
N LEU A 69 -17.74 3.72 -5.58
CA LEU A 69 -17.49 2.60 -6.53
C LEU A 69 -16.94 1.36 -5.82
N ILE A 70 -16.01 1.51 -4.89
CA ILE A 70 -15.49 0.37 -4.11
C ILE A 70 -16.64 -0.34 -3.38
N ALA A 71 -17.54 0.41 -2.75
CA ALA A 71 -18.71 -0.15 -2.07
C ALA A 71 -19.74 -0.72 -3.07
N ALA A 72 -19.93 -0.08 -4.23
CA ALA A 72 -20.85 -0.55 -5.26
C ALA A 72 -20.41 -1.85 -5.92
N LEU A 73 -19.09 -1.99 -6.18
CA LEU A 73 -18.50 -3.24 -6.69
C LEU A 73 -18.74 -4.39 -5.71
N ARG A 74 -18.56 -4.15 -4.41
CA ARG A 74 -18.87 -5.15 -3.38
C ARG A 74 -20.36 -5.52 -3.38
N LYS A 75 -21.27 -4.55 -3.41
CA LYS A 75 -22.72 -4.81 -3.46
C LYS A 75 -23.15 -5.55 -4.73
N ALA A 76 -22.53 -5.26 -5.87
CA ALA A 76 -22.77 -5.96 -7.13
C ALA A 76 -22.11 -7.34 -7.20
N GLY A 77 -21.35 -7.76 -6.18
CA GLY A 77 -20.61 -9.01 -6.15
C GLY A 77 -19.42 -9.07 -7.11
N ALA A 78 -18.99 -7.93 -7.64
CA ALA A 78 -17.85 -7.86 -8.54
C ALA A 78 -16.53 -8.09 -7.81
N VAL A 79 -15.52 -8.57 -8.54
CA VAL A 79 -14.12 -8.48 -8.13
C VAL A 79 -13.57 -7.13 -8.64
N GLY A 80 -13.31 -6.20 -7.74
CA GLY A 80 -12.73 -4.91 -8.09
C GLY A 80 -11.27 -5.04 -8.50
N VAL A 81 -10.88 -4.43 -9.61
CA VAL A 81 -9.48 -4.39 -10.08
C VAL A 81 -9.01 -2.93 -10.09
N PRO A 82 -8.43 -2.44 -8.99
CA PRO A 82 -7.94 -1.08 -8.91
C PRO A 82 -6.73 -0.87 -9.84
N LEU A 83 -6.80 0.16 -10.68
CA LEU A 83 -5.71 0.57 -11.55
C LEU A 83 -5.00 1.78 -10.95
N ASN A 84 -3.68 1.71 -10.90
CA ASN A 84 -2.88 2.87 -10.58
C ASN A 84 -3.00 3.92 -11.70
N TYR A 85 -3.53 5.10 -11.37
CA TYR A 85 -3.73 6.21 -12.32
C TYR A 85 -2.42 6.82 -12.86
N ARG A 86 -1.25 6.34 -12.41
CA ARG A 86 0.08 6.77 -12.88
C ARG A 86 0.75 5.75 -13.81
N LEU A 87 0.09 4.65 -14.13
CA LEU A 87 0.60 3.68 -15.11
C LEU A 87 0.70 4.34 -16.48
N SER A 88 1.64 3.88 -17.30
CA SER A 88 1.63 4.23 -18.73
C SER A 88 0.38 3.63 -19.43
N PRO A 89 -0.01 4.13 -20.60
CA PRO A 89 -1.11 3.52 -21.38
C PRO A 89 -0.90 2.04 -21.65
N GLU A 90 0.33 1.60 -21.92
CA GLU A 90 0.69 0.20 -22.19
C GLU A 90 0.56 -0.66 -20.94
N GLU A 91 1.01 -0.14 -19.79
CA GLU A 91 0.88 -0.83 -18.50
C GLU A 91 -0.59 -0.96 -18.10
N ALA A 92 -1.39 0.09 -18.27
CA ALA A 92 -2.82 0.06 -17.99
C ALA A 92 -3.54 -0.94 -18.91
N SER A 93 -3.20 -0.94 -20.22
CA SER A 93 -3.71 -1.90 -21.20
C SER A 93 -3.40 -3.34 -20.80
N TYR A 94 -2.15 -3.59 -20.38
CA TYR A 94 -1.74 -4.91 -19.88
C TYR A 94 -2.58 -5.37 -18.67
N VAL A 95 -2.79 -4.50 -17.68
CA VAL A 95 -3.54 -4.87 -16.47
C VAL A 95 -5.00 -5.15 -16.81
N VAL A 96 -5.65 -4.30 -17.60
CA VAL A 96 -7.06 -4.51 -18.04
C VAL A 96 -7.22 -5.83 -18.76
N ALA A 97 -6.33 -6.14 -19.72
CA ALA A 97 -6.34 -7.37 -20.48
C ALA A 97 -6.02 -8.59 -19.62
N ASN A 98 -4.96 -8.54 -18.81
CA ASN A 98 -4.54 -9.66 -17.98
C ASN A 98 -5.59 -10.02 -16.92
N ALA A 99 -6.29 -9.02 -16.39
CA ALA A 99 -7.36 -9.21 -15.41
C ALA A 99 -8.64 -9.79 -16.00
N ASP A 100 -8.78 -9.92 -17.32
CA ASP A 100 -10.05 -10.25 -17.99
C ASP A 100 -11.18 -9.32 -17.51
N SER A 101 -10.92 -8.02 -17.47
CA SER A 101 -11.87 -7.03 -16.99
C SER A 101 -13.09 -6.95 -17.91
N ALA A 102 -14.27 -7.22 -17.39
CA ALA A 102 -15.51 -7.17 -18.16
C ALA A 102 -16.00 -5.73 -18.39
N LEU A 103 -15.75 -4.85 -17.44
CA LEU A 103 -16.04 -3.42 -17.48
C LEU A 103 -14.85 -2.63 -16.95
N VAL A 104 -14.72 -1.38 -17.39
CA VAL A 104 -13.73 -0.41 -16.85
C VAL A 104 -14.46 0.86 -16.47
N LEU A 105 -14.35 1.26 -15.20
CA LEU A 105 -14.90 2.48 -14.64
C LEU A 105 -13.75 3.46 -14.41
N PHE A 106 -13.88 4.72 -14.84
CA PHE A 106 -12.75 5.62 -14.71
C PHE A 106 -13.16 7.08 -14.50
N ASP A 107 -12.36 7.80 -13.72
CA ASP A 107 -12.45 9.26 -13.66
C ASP A 107 -12.13 9.82 -15.05
N ALA A 108 -12.96 10.69 -15.58
CA ALA A 108 -12.83 11.22 -16.94
C ALA A 108 -11.46 11.83 -17.22
N GLU A 109 -10.77 12.36 -16.21
CA GLU A 109 -9.40 12.88 -16.33
C GLU A 109 -8.37 11.78 -16.71
N GLN A 110 -8.69 10.49 -16.49
CA GLN A 110 -7.84 9.35 -16.84
C GLN A 110 -8.06 8.83 -18.27
N ALA A 111 -8.90 9.48 -19.05
CA ALA A 111 -9.16 9.09 -20.44
C ALA A 111 -7.89 9.00 -21.31
N PRO A 112 -6.90 9.91 -21.21
CA PRO A 112 -5.67 9.79 -21.98
C PRO A 112 -4.89 8.51 -21.68
N GLN A 113 -4.85 8.07 -20.42
CA GLN A 113 -4.18 6.86 -19.96
C GLN A 113 -4.87 5.58 -20.46
N LEU A 114 -6.20 5.59 -20.52
CA LEU A 114 -7.00 4.40 -20.85
C LEU A 114 -7.39 4.30 -22.33
N GLY A 115 -7.16 5.34 -23.12
CA GLY A 115 -7.54 5.37 -24.53
C GLY A 115 -6.86 4.31 -25.39
N LEU A 116 -5.64 3.87 -25.04
CA LEU A 116 -4.98 2.73 -25.69
C LEU A 116 -5.70 1.41 -25.35
N ALA A 117 -5.95 1.17 -24.08
CA ALA A 117 -6.66 -0.02 -23.63
C ALA A 117 -8.07 -0.10 -24.25
N ALA A 118 -8.79 1.01 -24.35
CA ALA A 118 -10.11 1.07 -24.96
C ALA A 118 -10.12 0.66 -26.43
N ARG A 119 -9.02 0.88 -27.16
CA ARG A 119 -8.88 0.50 -28.58
C ARG A 119 -8.37 -0.91 -28.78
N GLU A 120 -7.51 -1.42 -27.89
CA GLU A 120 -6.73 -2.64 -28.13
C GLU A 120 -7.16 -3.83 -27.29
N VAL A 121 -7.81 -3.62 -26.14
CA VAL A 121 -8.21 -4.72 -25.25
C VAL A 121 -9.57 -5.23 -25.65
N GLU A 122 -9.59 -6.45 -26.16
CA GLU A 122 -10.83 -7.17 -26.48
C GLU A 122 -11.49 -7.72 -25.21
N GLY A 123 -12.82 -7.95 -25.28
CA GLY A 123 -13.60 -8.57 -24.20
C GLY A 123 -14.14 -7.59 -23.15
N VAL A 124 -13.70 -6.34 -23.12
CA VAL A 124 -14.29 -5.29 -22.28
C VAL A 124 -15.64 -4.87 -22.88
N ARG A 125 -16.72 -5.17 -22.15
CA ARG A 125 -18.11 -4.94 -22.61
C ARG A 125 -18.56 -3.47 -22.48
N GLY A 126 -17.87 -2.68 -21.64
CA GLY A 126 -18.23 -1.28 -21.43
C GLY A 126 -17.12 -0.51 -20.72
N TRP A 127 -16.97 0.73 -21.15
CA TRP A 127 -16.10 1.76 -20.55
C TRP A 127 -17.02 2.87 -20.03
N LEU A 128 -16.93 3.18 -18.74
CA LEU A 128 -17.82 4.16 -18.11
C LEU A 128 -17.00 5.22 -17.39
N ALA A 129 -17.18 6.47 -17.79
CA ALA A 129 -16.50 7.62 -17.18
C ALA A 129 -17.39 8.23 -16.08
N PHE A 130 -16.79 8.58 -14.95
CA PHE A 130 -17.41 9.39 -13.90
C PHE A 130 -16.67 10.72 -13.73
N ARG A 131 -17.26 11.68 -13.05
CA ARG A 131 -16.71 13.05 -12.87
C ARG A 131 -16.37 13.72 -14.20
N SER A 132 -17.23 13.54 -15.20
CA SER A 132 -16.98 14.04 -16.56
C SER A 132 -16.89 15.57 -16.67
N GLY A 133 -17.53 16.33 -15.76
CA GLY A 133 -17.42 17.78 -15.66
C GLY A 133 -17.46 18.51 -17.01
N ALA A 134 -16.70 19.60 -17.13
CA ALA A 134 -16.59 20.38 -18.36
C ALA A 134 -15.79 19.67 -19.48
N GLY A 135 -14.99 18.66 -19.15
CA GLY A 135 -14.20 17.87 -20.11
C GLY A 135 -15.02 16.87 -20.92
N GLY A 136 -16.21 16.56 -20.47
CA GLY A 136 -17.13 15.60 -21.09
C GLY A 136 -16.67 14.15 -20.98
N VAL A 137 -17.47 13.27 -21.55
CA VAL A 137 -17.19 11.82 -21.67
C VAL A 137 -16.53 11.56 -23.02
N PRO A 138 -15.45 10.77 -23.08
CA PRO A 138 -14.85 10.39 -24.36
C PRO A 138 -15.85 9.64 -25.26
N ASP A 139 -15.74 9.77 -26.57
CA ASP A 139 -16.67 9.13 -27.54
C ASP A 139 -16.70 7.59 -27.43
N TRP A 140 -15.63 6.98 -26.88
CA TRP A 140 -15.52 5.53 -26.68
C TRP A 140 -16.04 5.06 -25.30
N ALA A 141 -16.59 5.94 -24.49
CA ALA A 141 -17.10 5.63 -23.15
C ALA A 141 -18.55 6.12 -22.96
N SER A 142 -19.22 5.57 -21.98
CA SER A 142 -20.54 6.02 -21.53
C SER A 142 -20.42 6.84 -20.24
N ASP A 143 -21.38 7.70 -19.96
CA ASP A 143 -21.43 8.49 -18.74
C ASP A 143 -22.03 7.67 -17.59
N LEU A 144 -21.17 7.32 -16.59
CA LEU A 144 -21.59 6.58 -15.41
C LEU A 144 -22.49 7.44 -14.50
N ASP A 145 -22.20 8.74 -14.36
CA ASP A 145 -22.97 9.61 -13.48
C ASP A 145 -24.39 9.82 -14.03
N ALA A 146 -24.53 9.99 -15.34
CA ALA A 146 -25.84 10.05 -15.99
C ALA A 146 -26.62 8.72 -15.87
N ALA A 147 -25.95 7.59 -16.06
CA ALA A 147 -26.55 6.27 -15.88
C ALA A 147 -26.99 6.04 -14.42
N ALA A 148 -26.16 6.45 -13.46
CA ALA A 148 -26.47 6.35 -12.03
C ALA A 148 -27.66 7.25 -11.64
N ALA A 149 -27.73 8.47 -12.18
CA ALA A 149 -28.86 9.38 -11.92
C ALA A 149 -30.21 8.82 -12.37
N ALA A 150 -30.21 7.96 -13.39
CA ALA A 150 -31.41 7.26 -13.89
C ALA A 150 -31.69 5.91 -13.20
N SER A 151 -30.81 5.47 -12.28
CA SER A 151 -30.90 4.16 -11.64
C SER A 151 -31.57 4.22 -10.25
N PRO A 152 -32.18 3.10 -9.78
CA PRO A 152 -32.82 3.04 -8.47
C PRO A 152 -31.80 3.24 -7.32
N GLU A 153 -32.29 3.83 -6.21
CA GLU A 153 -31.55 3.95 -4.94
C GLU A 153 -31.72 2.74 -4.01
N THR A 154 -32.57 1.80 -4.38
CA THR A 154 -32.81 0.58 -3.62
C THR A 154 -31.64 -0.37 -3.68
N GLU A 155 -31.48 -1.21 -2.65
CA GLU A 155 -30.44 -2.24 -2.64
C GLU A 155 -30.51 -3.08 -3.93
N PRO A 156 -29.34 -3.37 -4.56
CA PRO A 156 -29.31 -4.19 -5.77
C PRO A 156 -29.76 -5.62 -5.47
N ALA A 157 -30.21 -6.33 -6.49
CA ALA A 157 -30.47 -7.77 -6.36
C ALA A 157 -29.19 -8.50 -5.94
N ALA A 158 -29.35 -9.52 -5.08
CA ALA A 158 -28.23 -10.33 -4.61
C ALA A 158 -27.41 -10.89 -5.78
N ALA A 159 -26.10 -10.73 -5.72
CA ALA A 159 -25.19 -11.06 -6.82
C ALA A 159 -25.00 -12.56 -7.06
N GLY A 160 -25.42 -13.43 -6.15
CA GLY A 160 -25.18 -14.88 -6.15
C GLY A 160 -24.03 -15.29 -5.23
N ASP A 161 -23.79 -16.59 -5.12
CA ASP A 161 -22.79 -17.20 -4.24
C ASP A 161 -21.50 -17.48 -5.04
N ASP A 162 -20.50 -16.62 -4.90
CA ASP A 162 -19.13 -16.82 -5.39
C ASP A 162 -18.17 -16.41 -4.28
N PRO A 163 -17.17 -17.23 -3.90
CA PRO A 163 -16.20 -16.89 -2.86
C PRO A 163 -15.43 -15.60 -3.12
N ALA A 164 -15.23 -15.23 -4.39
CA ALA A 164 -14.58 -14.00 -4.79
C ALA A 164 -15.53 -12.79 -4.87
N ALA A 165 -16.84 -12.97 -4.66
CA ALA A 165 -17.82 -11.90 -4.77
C ALA A 165 -17.50 -10.75 -3.80
N GLY A 166 -17.43 -9.53 -4.30
CA GLY A 166 -17.20 -8.33 -3.50
C GLY A 166 -15.77 -8.16 -2.99
N THR A 167 -14.80 -8.93 -3.52
CA THR A 167 -13.38 -8.81 -3.19
C THR A 167 -12.65 -7.84 -4.14
N ALA A 168 -11.35 -7.69 -3.96
CA ALA A 168 -10.49 -6.92 -4.86
C ALA A 168 -9.27 -7.75 -5.29
N MET A 169 -8.89 -7.63 -6.56
CA MET A 169 -7.66 -8.19 -7.11
C MET A 169 -6.67 -7.07 -7.38
N PHE A 170 -5.66 -6.96 -6.54
CA PHE A 170 -4.62 -5.93 -6.64
C PHE A 170 -3.48 -6.39 -7.53
N TYR A 171 -3.01 -5.50 -8.39
CA TYR A 171 -1.81 -5.74 -9.17
C TYR A 171 -0.57 -5.22 -8.44
N THR A 172 0.35 -6.13 -8.13
CA THR A 172 1.63 -5.80 -7.50
C THR A 172 2.75 -5.76 -8.53
N SER A 173 3.66 -4.77 -8.41
CA SER A 173 4.88 -4.72 -9.22
C SER A 173 5.81 -5.85 -8.77
N GLY A 174 5.77 -6.97 -9.47
CA GLY A 174 6.69 -8.07 -9.22
C GLY A 174 8.14 -7.66 -9.48
N THR A 175 9.08 -8.16 -8.67
CA THR A 175 10.53 -7.92 -8.81
C THR A 175 11.11 -8.40 -10.15
N THR A 176 10.38 -9.19 -10.91
CA THR A 176 10.88 -9.94 -12.10
C THR A 176 10.13 -9.66 -13.39
N GLY A 177 9.36 -8.57 -13.54
CA GLY A 177 8.67 -8.30 -14.79
C GLY A 177 7.29 -7.64 -14.65
N LYS A 178 6.33 -8.06 -15.49
CA LYS A 178 4.98 -7.49 -15.54
C LYS A 178 4.23 -7.65 -14.21
N PRO A 179 3.36 -6.68 -13.84
CA PRO A 179 2.53 -6.75 -12.63
C PRO A 179 1.68 -8.03 -12.58
N LYS A 180 1.41 -8.53 -11.38
CA LYS A 180 0.61 -9.73 -11.15
C LYS A 180 -0.61 -9.40 -10.31
N GLY A 181 -1.76 -10.00 -10.66
CA GLY A 181 -2.97 -9.91 -9.88
C GLY A 181 -2.90 -10.84 -8.66
N VAL A 182 -3.03 -10.29 -7.47
CA VAL A 182 -3.12 -11.02 -6.20
C VAL A 182 -4.59 -11.32 -5.95
N VAL A 183 -4.93 -12.62 -5.93
CA VAL A 183 -6.29 -13.10 -5.66
C VAL A 183 -6.42 -13.39 -4.17
N ARG A 184 -7.41 -12.76 -3.54
CA ARG A 184 -7.74 -12.99 -2.13
C ARG A 184 -9.23 -13.26 -1.99
N GLY A 185 -9.58 -14.22 -1.13
CA GLY A 185 -10.95 -14.43 -0.69
C GLY A 185 -11.46 -13.35 0.24
N GLN A 186 -12.62 -13.59 0.80
CA GLN A 186 -13.18 -12.71 1.85
C GLN A 186 -12.27 -12.72 3.08
N PRO A 187 -12.03 -11.55 3.72
CA PRO A 187 -11.24 -11.50 4.94
C PRO A 187 -11.86 -12.37 6.04
N ASP A 188 -11.01 -13.12 6.75
CA ASP A 188 -11.47 -13.87 7.93
C ASP A 188 -11.93 -12.90 9.02
N PRO A 189 -13.17 -13.00 9.52
CA PRO A 189 -13.72 -12.06 10.50
C PRO A 189 -12.93 -12.02 11.82
N GLU A 190 -12.35 -13.15 12.26
CA GLU A 190 -11.56 -13.20 13.50
C GLU A 190 -10.28 -12.37 13.37
N ILE A 191 -9.62 -12.43 12.21
CA ILE A 191 -8.43 -11.63 11.93
C ILE A 191 -8.78 -10.14 11.85
N VAL A 192 -9.88 -9.79 11.18
CA VAL A 192 -10.33 -8.38 11.11
C VAL A 192 -10.67 -7.85 12.51
N ILE A 193 -11.41 -8.61 13.32
CA ILE A 193 -11.73 -8.22 14.69
C ILE A 193 -10.46 -8.08 15.54
N GLY A 194 -9.52 -9.02 15.41
CA GLY A 194 -8.22 -8.95 16.07
C GLY A 194 -7.46 -7.68 15.72
N LEU A 195 -7.37 -7.34 14.44
CA LEU A 195 -6.69 -6.13 13.94
C LEU A 195 -7.38 -4.85 14.43
N VAL A 196 -8.71 -4.80 14.36
CA VAL A 196 -9.52 -3.67 14.85
C VAL A 196 -9.29 -3.46 16.35
N THR A 197 -9.26 -4.54 17.12
CA THR A 197 -9.05 -4.51 18.58
C THR A 197 -7.62 -4.09 18.91
N GLU A 198 -6.63 -4.64 18.23
CA GLU A 198 -5.20 -4.38 18.43
C GLU A 198 -4.84 -2.91 18.18
N ILE A 199 -5.33 -2.35 17.07
CA ILE A 199 -5.12 -0.94 16.72
C ILE A 199 -6.08 -0.03 17.49
N GLY A 200 -7.17 -0.58 18.02
CA GLY A 200 -8.16 0.14 18.85
C GLY A 200 -9.10 1.02 18.05
N TYR A 201 -9.48 0.64 16.82
CA TYR A 201 -10.48 1.37 16.02
C TYR A 201 -11.84 1.46 16.68
N ARG A 202 -12.57 2.55 16.41
CA ARG A 202 -13.87 2.86 17.02
C ARG A 202 -14.91 3.30 15.99
N PRO A 203 -16.21 3.14 16.28
CA PRO A 203 -17.28 3.57 15.37
C PRO A 203 -17.34 5.10 15.12
N ASP A 204 -16.72 5.89 15.98
CA ASP A 204 -16.64 7.37 15.87
C ASP A 204 -15.38 7.86 15.20
N ASP A 205 -14.53 6.97 14.67
CA ASP A 205 -13.31 7.37 14.00
C ASP A 205 -13.61 8.17 12.71
N VAL A 206 -12.74 9.15 12.48
CA VAL A 206 -12.70 9.96 11.25
C VAL A 206 -11.40 9.63 10.52
N TYR A 207 -11.53 9.06 9.34
CA TYR A 207 -10.39 8.60 8.53
C TYR A 207 -10.05 9.58 7.41
N LEU A 208 -8.79 10.02 7.31
CA LEU A 208 -8.29 10.84 6.21
C LEU A 208 -7.59 9.97 5.17
N THR A 209 -7.98 10.09 3.89
CA THR A 209 -7.37 9.34 2.77
C THR A 209 -6.05 9.96 2.33
N THR A 210 -4.99 9.84 3.13
CA THR A 210 -3.64 10.35 2.78
C THR A 210 -3.01 9.54 1.64
N GLY A 211 -3.17 8.23 1.65
CA GLY A 211 -2.68 7.33 0.59
C GLY A 211 -3.69 7.09 -0.53
N PRO A 212 -3.23 6.72 -1.75
CA PRO A 212 -4.13 6.44 -2.87
C PRO A 212 -4.89 5.13 -2.68
N LEU A 213 -6.22 5.17 -2.87
CA LEU A 213 -7.12 4.05 -2.61
C LEU A 213 -6.99 2.88 -3.61
N TYR A 214 -6.26 3.04 -4.71
CA TYR A 214 -5.94 1.89 -5.58
C TYR A 214 -4.92 0.93 -4.97
N HIS A 215 -4.26 1.28 -3.85
CA HIS A 215 -3.40 0.37 -3.09
C HIS A 215 -4.18 -0.36 -1.99
N SER A 216 -3.79 -1.60 -1.73
CA SER A 216 -4.46 -2.47 -0.76
C SER A 216 -4.45 -1.89 0.66
N GLY A 217 -3.31 -1.37 1.14
CA GLY A 217 -3.19 -0.81 2.49
C GLY A 217 -4.15 0.36 2.73
N PRO A 218 -4.02 1.49 2.01
CA PRO A 218 -4.91 2.65 2.17
C PRO A 218 -6.39 2.30 2.06
N MET A 219 -6.75 1.43 1.09
CA MET A 219 -8.13 1.01 0.89
C MET A 219 -8.64 0.17 2.05
N SER A 220 -7.87 -0.81 2.52
CA SER A 220 -8.30 -1.72 3.59
C SER A 220 -8.51 -0.99 4.91
N PHE A 221 -7.60 -0.10 5.30
CA PHE A 221 -7.74 0.68 6.54
C PHE A 221 -8.88 1.70 6.46
N MET A 222 -9.13 2.31 5.30
CA MET A 222 -10.33 3.13 5.07
C MET A 222 -11.61 2.30 5.24
N LEU A 223 -11.66 1.11 4.63
CA LEU A 223 -12.84 0.23 4.70
C LEU A 223 -13.12 -0.24 6.12
N ILE A 224 -12.10 -0.51 6.94
CA ILE A 224 -12.29 -0.85 8.37
C ILE A 224 -13.08 0.27 9.06
N VAL A 225 -12.62 1.51 8.96
CA VAL A 225 -13.29 2.66 9.60
C VAL A 225 -14.70 2.85 9.06
N GLN A 226 -14.87 2.79 7.73
CA GLN A 226 -16.19 2.95 7.09
C GLN A 226 -17.18 1.86 7.52
N GLN A 227 -16.75 0.59 7.56
CA GLN A 227 -17.61 -0.54 7.94
C GLN A 227 -17.95 -0.55 9.43
N MET A 228 -17.16 0.13 10.28
CA MET A 228 -17.49 0.37 11.67
C MET A 228 -18.45 1.55 11.88
N GLY A 229 -18.79 2.29 10.83
CA GLY A 229 -19.68 3.45 10.91
C GLY A 229 -18.95 4.79 11.09
N GLY A 230 -17.64 4.84 10.88
CA GLY A 230 -16.85 6.06 10.91
C GLY A 230 -17.08 6.98 9.73
N THR A 231 -16.47 8.15 9.75
CA THR A 231 -16.51 9.14 8.66
C THR A 231 -15.23 9.06 7.83
N VAL A 232 -15.33 9.15 6.50
CA VAL A 232 -14.17 9.23 5.60
C VAL A 232 -14.04 10.64 5.07
N VAL A 233 -12.91 11.30 5.36
CA VAL A 233 -12.50 12.58 4.78
C VAL A 233 -11.63 12.29 3.57
N VAL A 234 -12.08 12.72 2.40
CA VAL A 234 -11.40 12.45 1.15
C VAL A 234 -10.44 13.57 0.81
N MET A 235 -9.15 13.22 0.74
CA MET A 235 -8.10 14.07 0.21
C MET A 235 -7.73 13.54 -1.19
N ARG A 236 -8.01 14.35 -2.23
CA ARG A 236 -7.81 13.93 -3.62
C ARG A 236 -6.34 13.82 -3.97
N ASP A 237 -5.61 14.88 -3.73
CA ASP A 237 -4.16 14.97 -3.94
C ASP A 237 -3.50 15.37 -2.62
N PHE A 238 -2.38 14.73 -2.31
CA PHE A 238 -1.67 15.01 -1.08
C PHE A 238 -0.98 16.38 -1.12
N ASP A 239 -1.37 17.25 -0.20
CA ASP A 239 -0.72 18.50 0.13
C ASP A 239 -0.43 18.55 1.63
N PRO A 240 0.79 18.87 2.09
CA PRO A 240 1.14 18.77 3.51
C PRO A 240 0.45 19.81 4.40
N GLU A 241 0.25 21.05 3.94
CA GLU A 241 -0.47 22.06 4.71
C GLU A 241 -1.96 21.73 4.78
N ARG A 242 -2.56 21.34 3.64
CA ARG A 242 -3.96 20.90 3.62
C ARG A 242 -4.19 19.65 4.46
N TRP A 243 -3.22 18.75 4.57
CA TRP A 243 -3.30 17.60 5.46
C TRP A 243 -3.47 18.03 6.92
N LEU A 244 -2.65 18.99 7.39
CA LEU A 244 -2.75 19.57 8.74
C LEU A 244 -4.10 20.24 8.98
N GLU A 245 -4.57 21.04 8.00
CA GLU A 245 -5.88 21.69 8.05
C GLU A 245 -7.02 20.69 8.17
N LEU A 246 -7.03 19.64 7.34
CA LEU A 246 -8.07 18.62 7.37
C LEU A 246 -8.08 17.83 8.67
N VAL A 247 -6.88 17.59 9.28
CA VAL A 247 -6.79 16.94 10.59
C VAL A 247 -7.49 17.78 11.65
N GLU A 248 -7.21 19.08 11.72
CA GLU A 248 -7.83 20.00 12.67
C GLU A 248 -9.31 20.22 12.37
N GLU A 249 -9.67 20.57 11.11
CA GLU A 249 -11.04 20.92 10.70
C GLU A 249 -12.05 19.80 10.94
N HIS A 250 -11.62 18.56 10.78
CA HIS A 250 -12.50 17.40 10.86
C HIS A 250 -12.19 16.48 12.05
N GLU A 251 -11.33 16.91 12.95
CA GLU A 251 -10.91 16.12 14.11
C GLU A 251 -10.51 14.69 13.68
N VAL A 252 -9.66 14.59 12.65
CA VAL A 252 -9.24 13.30 12.08
C VAL A 252 -8.57 12.44 13.14
N THR A 253 -9.04 11.21 13.27
CA THR A 253 -8.54 10.28 14.29
C THR A 253 -7.66 9.18 13.73
N ALA A 254 -7.79 8.88 12.43
CA ALA A 254 -7.09 7.78 11.78
C ALA A 254 -6.66 8.13 10.36
N THR A 255 -5.49 7.64 9.95
CA THR A 255 -5.02 7.71 8.56
C THR A 255 -4.00 6.61 8.29
N PHE A 256 -3.80 6.29 7.02
CA PHE A 256 -2.70 5.44 6.54
C PHE A 256 -1.71 6.29 5.76
N SER A 257 -0.42 6.15 6.04
CA SER A 257 0.60 6.91 5.32
C SER A 257 1.86 6.10 5.04
N ALA A 258 2.41 6.31 3.84
CA ALA A 258 3.79 6.00 3.54
C ALA A 258 4.74 7.03 4.20
N PRO A 259 6.08 6.77 4.26
CA PRO A 259 7.03 7.71 4.83
C PRO A 259 7.03 9.09 4.17
N THR A 260 6.93 9.14 2.84
CA THR A 260 7.08 10.37 2.05
C THR A 260 6.04 11.47 2.38
N PRO A 261 4.72 11.18 2.46
CA PRO A 261 3.75 12.19 2.87
C PRO A 261 4.06 12.78 4.25
N ILE A 262 4.36 11.94 5.24
CA ILE A 262 4.65 12.43 6.60
C ILE A 262 5.97 13.20 6.65
N ARG A 263 7.00 12.79 5.91
CA ARG A 263 8.24 13.57 5.78
C ARG A 263 7.92 15.00 5.29
N ARG A 264 7.10 15.12 4.24
CA ARG A 264 6.70 16.43 3.71
C ARG A 264 5.93 17.27 4.72
N VAL A 265 5.10 16.66 5.58
CA VAL A 265 4.45 17.38 6.69
C VAL A 265 5.48 17.85 7.71
N LEU A 266 6.41 16.98 8.12
CA LEU A 266 7.44 17.30 9.12
C LEU A 266 8.53 18.25 8.61
N ASP A 267 8.63 18.45 7.29
CA ASP A 267 9.54 19.41 6.66
C ASP A 267 8.92 20.82 6.54
N LEU A 268 7.65 20.99 6.88
CA LEU A 268 7.04 22.31 7.03
C LEU A 268 7.70 23.07 8.20
N PRO A 269 7.70 24.43 8.18
CA PRO A 269 8.14 25.23 9.30
C PRO A 269 7.46 24.83 10.62
N ASP A 270 8.22 24.82 11.72
CA ASP A 270 7.70 24.38 13.02
C ASP A 270 6.49 25.19 13.48
N GLU A 271 6.48 26.49 13.18
CA GLU A 271 5.36 27.38 13.46
C GLU A 271 4.08 27.01 12.70
N VAL A 272 4.18 26.43 11.49
CA VAL A 272 3.02 25.98 10.71
C VAL A 272 2.41 24.73 11.34
N ILE A 273 3.25 23.79 11.78
CA ILE A 273 2.79 22.57 12.45
C ILE A 273 2.21 22.91 13.83
N ALA A 274 2.92 23.72 14.61
CA ALA A 274 2.53 24.09 15.97
C ALA A 274 1.26 24.99 16.04
N ALA A 275 0.90 25.62 14.93
CA ALA A 275 -0.33 26.41 14.83
C ALA A 275 -1.60 25.55 14.70
N ARG A 276 -1.47 24.21 14.55
CA ARG A 276 -2.59 23.31 14.31
C ARG A 276 -2.84 22.39 15.50
N ASP A 277 -4.10 22.14 15.79
CA ASP A 277 -4.50 21.13 16.79
C ASP A 277 -4.55 19.74 16.12
N LEU A 278 -3.56 18.92 16.42
CA LEU A 278 -3.43 17.54 15.93
C LEU A 278 -3.78 16.49 17.01
N SER A 279 -4.30 16.92 18.16
CA SER A 279 -4.57 16.05 19.33
C SER A 279 -5.64 14.98 19.07
N SER A 280 -6.44 15.16 18.02
CA SER A 280 -7.42 14.16 17.58
C SER A 280 -6.79 12.91 16.98
N LEU A 281 -5.55 12.99 16.44
CA LEU A 281 -4.87 11.85 15.83
C LEU A 281 -4.58 10.76 16.87
N ARG A 282 -5.15 9.60 16.65
CA ARG A 282 -4.99 8.42 17.52
C ARG A 282 -4.34 7.24 16.80
N ARG A 283 -4.42 7.18 15.48
CA ARG A 283 -3.96 6.03 14.66
C ARG A 283 -3.41 6.49 13.33
N VAL A 284 -2.11 6.65 13.26
CA VAL A 284 -1.38 6.86 12.01
C VAL A 284 -0.71 5.54 11.65
N ILE A 285 -1.23 4.87 10.65
CA ILE A 285 -0.72 3.58 10.18
C ILE A 285 0.44 3.83 9.24
N ALA A 286 1.64 3.62 9.74
CA ALA A 286 2.88 3.69 9.00
C ALA A 286 3.12 2.38 8.23
N ASN A 287 3.16 2.44 6.91
CA ASN A 287 3.36 1.26 6.05
C ASN A 287 3.88 1.65 4.66
N ALA A 288 3.75 0.78 3.68
CA ALA A 288 4.13 0.89 2.27
C ALA A 288 5.64 0.84 2.00
N ALA A 289 6.47 1.33 2.90
CA ALA A 289 7.93 1.23 2.88
C ALA A 289 8.45 1.30 4.32
N PRO A 290 9.70 0.87 4.59
CA PRO A 290 10.30 1.05 5.90
C PRO A 290 10.30 2.52 6.33
N TRP A 291 9.89 2.80 7.57
CA TRP A 291 9.96 4.14 8.14
C TRP A 291 11.31 4.31 8.83
N PRO A 292 12.18 5.21 8.36
CA PRO A 292 13.46 5.47 9.02
C PRO A 292 13.24 5.90 10.47
N PHE A 293 14.09 5.43 11.38
CA PHE A 293 13.96 5.74 12.81
C PHE A 293 13.96 7.26 13.07
N GLU A 294 14.77 8.02 12.33
CA GLU A 294 14.80 9.48 12.44
C GLU A 294 13.45 10.12 12.05
N LEU A 295 12.77 9.59 11.05
CA LEU A 295 11.42 10.06 10.68
C LEU A 295 10.41 9.79 11.82
N LYS A 296 10.48 8.64 12.45
CA LYS A 296 9.65 8.29 13.62
C LYS A 296 9.93 9.22 14.80
N ARG A 297 11.21 9.49 15.09
CA ARG A 297 11.62 10.40 16.15
C ARG A 297 11.06 11.81 15.93
N ARG A 298 11.22 12.36 14.73
CA ARG A 298 10.66 13.66 14.34
C ARG A 298 9.12 13.68 14.43
N TYR A 299 8.48 12.58 14.05
CA TYR A 299 7.02 12.46 14.16
C TYR A 299 6.57 12.55 15.62
N VAL A 300 7.17 11.76 16.50
CA VAL A 300 6.87 11.75 17.95
C VAL A 300 7.12 13.13 18.56
N GLU A 301 8.21 13.80 18.19
CA GLU A 301 8.59 15.12 18.70
C GLU A 301 7.62 16.24 18.29
N LYS A 302 7.16 16.23 17.01
CA LYS A 302 6.35 17.33 16.45
C LYS A 302 4.85 17.09 16.47
N ILE A 303 4.40 15.85 16.41
CA ILE A 303 2.97 15.49 16.33
C ILE A 303 2.49 14.81 17.63
N GLY A 304 3.31 13.92 18.21
CA GLY A 304 2.99 13.26 19.47
C GLY A 304 3.28 11.76 19.45
N ASP A 305 3.36 11.15 20.63
CA ASP A 305 3.82 9.78 20.84
C ASP A 305 2.67 8.76 20.83
N GLY A 306 1.50 8.98 21.00
CA GLY A 306 0.42 7.98 21.20
C GLY A 306 -0.24 7.44 19.94
N SER A 307 0.14 7.91 18.74
CA SER A 307 -0.67 7.68 17.53
C SER A 307 -0.01 6.86 16.43
N LEU A 308 1.32 6.68 16.45
CA LEU A 308 2.06 6.02 15.38
C LEU A 308 2.07 4.50 15.54
N PHE A 309 1.39 3.79 14.66
CA PHE A 309 1.45 2.33 14.52
C PHE A 309 2.23 2.00 13.25
N GLU A 310 3.35 1.28 13.35
CA GLU A 310 3.97 0.74 12.16
C GLU A 310 3.45 -0.66 11.89
N VAL A 311 3.07 -0.90 10.65
CA VAL A 311 2.51 -2.18 10.20
C VAL A 311 3.39 -2.71 9.08
N TYR A 312 3.97 -3.88 9.28
CA TYR A 312 4.60 -4.63 8.19
C TYR A 312 3.60 -5.63 7.62
N GLY A 313 3.62 -5.75 6.31
CA GLY A 313 2.79 -6.68 5.57
C GLY A 313 2.82 -6.41 4.08
N SER A 314 2.10 -7.21 3.33
CA SER A 314 2.05 -7.10 1.87
C SER A 314 0.63 -7.34 1.35
N THR A 315 0.43 -7.07 0.06
CA THR A 315 -0.84 -7.40 -0.58
C THR A 315 -1.11 -8.90 -0.54
N GLU A 316 -0.06 -9.71 -0.59
CA GLU A 316 -0.09 -11.17 -0.58
C GLU A 316 -0.38 -11.76 0.80
N LEU A 317 0.28 -11.26 1.83
CA LEU A 317 0.24 -11.85 3.18
C LEU A 317 -0.78 -11.17 4.12
N GLY A 318 -1.10 -9.91 3.86
CA GLY A 318 -1.97 -9.10 4.72
C GLY A 318 -1.15 -8.24 5.68
N VAL A 319 -1.62 -8.09 6.91
CA VAL A 319 -0.91 -7.42 8.01
C VAL A 319 -0.19 -8.50 8.82
N ASP A 320 1.13 -8.53 8.77
CA ASP A 320 1.93 -9.57 9.38
C ASP A 320 2.39 -9.20 10.79
N THR A 321 2.92 -7.97 10.98
CA THR A 321 3.32 -7.47 12.29
C THR A 321 2.80 -6.07 12.57
N ILE A 322 2.73 -5.71 13.85
CA ILE A 322 2.36 -4.39 14.35
C ILE A 322 3.38 -3.94 15.39
N LEU A 323 4.00 -2.78 15.16
CA LEU A 323 4.77 -2.05 16.16
C LEU A 323 3.89 -0.95 16.74
N ARG A 324 3.60 -1.05 18.03
CA ARG A 324 2.72 -0.12 18.75
C ARG A 324 3.40 1.22 19.03
N PRO A 325 2.64 2.28 19.33
CA PRO A 325 3.20 3.60 19.64
C PRO A 325 4.25 3.57 20.76
N GLU A 326 3.99 2.85 21.85
CA GLU A 326 4.89 2.74 23.01
C GLU A 326 6.24 2.07 22.71
N ASP A 327 6.29 1.29 21.62
CA ASP A 327 7.48 0.57 21.21
C ASP A 327 8.32 1.30 20.13
N GLN A 328 7.79 2.37 19.52
CA GLN A 328 8.43 3.05 18.40
C GLN A 328 9.84 3.57 18.76
N MET A 329 9.98 4.16 19.94
CA MET A 329 11.28 4.68 20.41
C MET A 329 12.11 3.61 21.13
N ARG A 330 11.46 2.60 21.70
CA ARG A 330 12.13 1.50 22.44
C ARG A 330 12.77 0.46 21.52
N LYS A 331 12.19 0.25 20.34
CA LYS A 331 12.59 -0.79 19.37
C LYS A 331 12.98 -0.19 18.00
N PRO A 332 14.07 0.59 17.93
CA PRO A 332 14.51 1.18 16.68
C PRO A 332 14.70 0.13 15.57
N GLY A 333 14.12 0.37 14.39
CA GLY A 333 14.24 -0.52 13.23
C GLY A 333 13.32 -1.75 13.24
N SER A 334 12.62 -2.01 14.35
CA SER A 334 11.63 -3.10 14.38
C SER A 334 10.37 -2.76 13.60
N CYS A 335 9.77 -3.77 12.98
CA CYS A 335 8.43 -3.72 12.40
C CYS A 335 7.35 -4.29 13.35
N GLY A 336 7.71 -4.67 14.60
CA GLY A 336 6.77 -5.09 15.63
C GLY A 336 6.71 -6.59 15.88
N ARG A 337 5.61 -7.00 16.51
CA ARG A 337 5.29 -8.40 16.83
C ARG A 337 4.20 -8.92 15.89
N PRO A 338 4.04 -10.25 15.78
CA PRO A 338 2.97 -10.83 14.97
C PRO A 338 1.60 -10.25 15.30
N ALA A 339 0.86 -9.88 14.26
CA ALA A 339 -0.52 -9.41 14.41
C ALA A 339 -1.44 -10.55 14.88
N PRO A 340 -2.62 -10.24 15.45
CA PRO A 340 -3.56 -11.26 15.89
C PRO A 340 -3.93 -12.26 14.78
N GLY A 341 -3.81 -13.55 15.09
CA GLY A 341 -4.10 -14.64 14.14
C GLY A 341 -3.02 -14.87 13.08
N ILE A 342 -1.86 -14.25 13.22
CA ILE A 342 -0.71 -14.40 12.33
C ILE A 342 0.39 -15.19 13.03
N GLU A 343 0.89 -16.20 12.35
CA GLU A 343 2.10 -16.94 12.76
C GLU A 343 3.24 -16.58 11.80
N ILE A 344 4.42 -16.27 12.36
CA ILE A 344 5.62 -15.97 11.59
C ILE A 344 6.70 -16.99 11.99
N ALA A 345 7.37 -17.56 10.99
CA ALA A 345 8.54 -18.41 11.17
C ALA A 345 9.67 -17.93 10.26
N LEU A 346 10.89 -18.10 10.74
CA LEU A 346 12.10 -17.87 9.96
C LEU A 346 12.69 -19.22 9.55
N PHE A 347 13.14 -19.33 8.30
CA PHE A 347 13.77 -20.55 7.79
C PHE A 347 15.13 -20.24 7.20
N ASP A 348 16.06 -21.17 7.34
CA ASP A 348 17.36 -21.08 6.71
C ASP A 348 17.33 -21.53 5.24
N GLY A 349 18.48 -21.45 4.55
CA GLY A 349 18.59 -21.89 3.14
C GLY A 349 18.39 -23.40 2.90
N LYS A 350 18.26 -24.20 3.98
CA LYS A 350 17.95 -25.64 3.91
C LYS A 350 16.48 -25.93 4.21
N GLY A 351 15.71 -24.91 4.59
CA GLY A 351 14.31 -25.05 5.01
C GLY A 351 14.14 -25.49 6.46
N GLU A 352 15.18 -25.37 7.29
CA GLU A 352 15.11 -25.61 8.72
C GLU A 352 14.71 -24.33 9.47
N ARG A 353 13.95 -24.46 10.57
CA ARG A 353 13.54 -23.30 11.36
C ARG A 353 14.72 -22.65 12.08
N VAL A 354 14.81 -21.33 12.01
CA VAL A 354 15.73 -20.51 12.78
C VAL A 354 15.03 -20.08 14.07
N GLU A 355 15.44 -20.70 15.19
CA GLU A 355 14.86 -20.42 16.52
C GLU A 355 15.70 -19.44 17.36
N GLU A 356 16.98 -19.29 17.04
CA GLU A 356 17.89 -18.40 17.76
C GLU A 356 17.55 -16.94 17.50
N PRO A 357 17.46 -16.08 18.56
CA PRO A 357 17.33 -14.64 18.41
C PRO A 357 18.50 -14.02 17.64
N GLN A 358 18.27 -12.91 16.94
CA GLN A 358 19.25 -12.15 16.17
C GLN A 358 19.86 -12.91 14.95
N VAL A 359 19.39 -14.12 14.66
CA VAL A 359 19.83 -14.88 13.49
C VAL A 359 18.85 -14.65 12.34
N PRO A 360 19.31 -14.09 11.18
CA PRO A 360 18.45 -13.88 10.03
C PRO A 360 18.00 -15.17 9.37
N GLY A 361 16.76 -15.18 8.89
CA GLY A 361 16.19 -16.25 8.08
C GLY A 361 15.15 -15.72 7.10
N ASP A 362 14.76 -16.54 6.14
CA ASP A 362 13.66 -16.23 5.24
C ASP A 362 12.36 -16.17 6.02
N LEU A 363 11.66 -15.05 5.92
CA LEU A 363 10.40 -14.83 6.61
C LEU A 363 9.25 -15.51 5.89
N TYR A 364 8.54 -16.35 6.61
CA TYR A 364 7.35 -17.04 6.18
C TYR A 364 6.19 -16.76 7.15
N VAL A 365 5.00 -16.64 6.58
CA VAL A 365 3.75 -16.37 7.31
C VAL A 365 2.78 -17.52 7.11
N ARG A 366 2.09 -17.89 8.18
CA ARG A 366 0.92 -18.78 8.14
C ARG A 366 -0.27 -18.06 8.74
N SER A 367 -1.34 -17.91 7.97
CA SER A 367 -2.55 -17.23 8.39
C SER A 367 -3.70 -17.52 7.43
N LYS A 368 -4.93 -17.39 7.93
CA LYS A 368 -6.14 -17.35 7.10
C LYS A 368 -6.30 -16.03 6.32
N ALA A 369 -5.42 -15.04 6.55
CA ALA A 369 -5.43 -13.75 5.85
C ALA A 369 -4.54 -13.73 4.61
N THR A 370 -3.80 -14.81 4.32
CA THR A 370 -2.91 -14.87 3.15
C THR A 370 -3.71 -15.00 1.84
N PHE A 371 -3.06 -14.66 0.73
CA PHE A 371 -3.67 -14.75 -0.59
C PHE A 371 -3.85 -16.20 -1.07
N ASP A 372 -4.82 -16.39 -1.98
CA ASP A 372 -5.16 -17.72 -2.48
C ASP A 372 -4.33 -18.10 -3.70
N ALA A 373 -3.98 -17.13 -4.54
CA ALA A 373 -3.21 -17.35 -5.77
C ALA A 373 -2.69 -16.04 -6.39
N TYR A 374 -1.72 -16.18 -7.29
CA TYR A 374 -1.44 -15.17 -8.30
C TYR A 374 -2.25 -15.48 -9.55
N TYR A 375 -3.07 -14.53 -10.01
CA TYR A 375 -3.92 -14.70 -11.18
C TYR A 375 -3.09 -15.02 -12.43
N LYS A 376 -3.38 -16.16 -13.06
CA LYS A 376 -2.64 -16.69 -14.24
C LYS A 376 -1.15 -16.90 -13.99
N ALA A 377 -0.72 -17.17 -12.74
CA ALA A 377 0.70 -17.33 -12.40
C ALA A 377 0.94 -18.39 -11.29
N ASP A 378 0.33 -19.56 -11.40
CA ASP A 378 0.33 -20.65 -10.39
C ASP A 378 1.73 -21.07 -9.96
N ARG A 379 2.68 -21.21 -10.89
CA ARG A 379 4.06 -21.61 -10.56
C ARG A 379 4.72 -20.67 -9.56
N LYS A 380 4.44 -19.36 -9.64
CA LYS A 380 5.01 -18.38 -8.71
C LYS A 380 4.38 -18.44 -7.33
N PHE A 381 3.14 -18.89 -7.25
CA PHE A 381 2.50 -19.16 -5.97
C PHE A 381 3.13 -20.38 -5.30
N GLU A 382 3.35 -21.46 -6.06
CA GLU A 382 4.05 -22.65 -5.55
C GLU A 382 5.48 -22.33 -5.11
N ASP A 383 6.23 -21.51 -5.86
CA ASP A 383 7.59 -21.06 -5.51
C ASP A 383 7.62 -20.21 -4.21
N ALA A 384 6.51 -19.56 -3.85
CA ALA A 384 6.37 -18.76 -2.62
C ALA A 384 5.92 -19.59 -1.41
N ARG A 385 5.76 -20.91 -1.56
CA ARG A 385 5.12 -21.77 -0.57
C ARG A 385 6.07 -22.80 0.02
N LEU A 386 5.98 -23.00 1.33
CA LEU A 386 6.64 -24.07 2.08
C LEU A 386 5.59 -24.77 2.97
N GLY A 387 4.94 -25.81 2.46
CA GLY A 387 3.82 -26.44 3.13
C GLY A 387 2.64 -25.44 3.30
N GLU A 388 2.27 -25.12 4.55
CA GLU A 388 1.24 -24.13 4.88
C GLU A 388 1.79 -22.71 5.03
N TRP A 389 3.09 -22.52 4.86
CA TRP A 389 3.78 -21.25 5.02
C TRP A 389 3.95 -20.54 3.68
N LEU A 390 3.75 -19.23 3.67
CA LEU A 390 3.90 -18.38 2.48
C LEU A 390 4.92 -17.29 2.72
N THR A 391 5.69 -16.93 1.69
CA THR A 391 6.67 -15.85 1.73
C THR A 391 6.50 -14.90 0.56
N VAL A 392 6.94 -13.66 0.73
CA VAL A 392 7.15 -12.69 -0.35
C VAL A 392 8.64 -12.45 -0.62
N GLY A 393 9.50 -13.25 0.01
CA GLY A 393 10.95 -13.23 -0.17
C GLY A 393 11.65 -12.19 0.70
N ASP A 394 11.07 -11.78 1.82
CA ASP A 394 11.72 -10.92 2.80
C ASP A 394 12.57 -11.77 3.75
N ILE A 395 13.71 -11.23 4.18
CA ILE A 395 14.61 -11.79 5.18
C ILE A 395 14.46 -10.98 6.46
N ALA A 396 14.33 -11.65 7.60
CA ALA A 396 14.15 -11.00 8.89
C ALA A 396 14.89 -11.76 10.00
N TYR A 397 15.11 -11.09 11.11
CA TYR A 397 15.42 -11.74 12.38
C TYR A 397 14.41 -11.33 13.45
N ARG A 398 14.38 -12.05 14.56
CA ARG A 398 13.61 -11.64 15.75
C ARG A 398 14.56 -11.40 16.93
N ASP A 399 14.17 -10.49 17.83
CA ASP A 399 14.89 -10.33 19.09
C ASP A 399 14.37 -11.29 20.19
N GLU A 400 14.99 -11.25 21.36
CA GLU A 400 14.62 -12.07 22.51
C GLU A 400 13.22 -11.78 23.05
N GLU A 401 12.68 -10.56 22.80
CA GLU A 401 11.35 -10.15 23.17
C GLU A 401 10.30 -10.50 22.11
N GLY A 402 10.69 -11.10 20.97
CA GLY A 402 9.82 -11.51 19.89
C GLY A 402 9.43 -10.39 18.92
N PHE A 403 10.19 -9.29 18.89
CA PHE A 403 10.06 -8.25 17.86
C PHE A 403 10.81 -8.65 16.60
N TYR A 404 10.19 -8.43 15.44
CA TYR A 404 10.77 -8.73 14.13
C TYR A 404 11.43 -7.49 13.53
N TYR A 405 12.50 -7.74 12.79
CA TYR A 405 13.31 -6.75 12.10
C TYR A 405 13.50 -7.22 10.66
N ILE A 406 13.01 -6.46 9.70
CA ILE A 406 13.20 -6.78 8.28
C ILE A 406 14.60 -6.36 7.88
N CYS A 407 15.42 -7.33 7.48
CA CYS A 407 16.78 -7.08 7.00
C CYS A 407 16.79 -6.50 5.59
N ASP A 408 16.18 -7.24 4.65
CA ASP A 408 16.00 -6.84 3.25
C ASP A 408 15.15 -7.87 2.50
N ARG A 409 15.00 -7.68 1.19
CA ARG A 409 14.50 -8.72 0.29
C ARG A 409 15.63 -9.62 -0.16
N ARG A 410 15.35 -10.92 -0.32
CA ARG A 410 16.32 -11.89 -0.87
C ARG A 410 16.88 -11.43 -2.22
N THR A 411 16.08 -10.75 -3.05
CA THR A 411 16.48 -10.25 -4.38
C THR A 411 17.38 -9.03 -4.33
N ASP A 412 17.40 -8.30 -3.22
CA ASP A 412 18.16 -7.06 -3.05
C ASP A 412 19.40 -7.28 -2.15
N MET A 413 19.47 -8.42 -1.46
CA MET A 413 20.63 -8.83 -0.68
C MET A 413 21.88 -8.91 -1.57
N ILE A 414 22.97 -8.33 -1.11
CA ILE A 414 24.27 -8.30 -1.79
C ILE A 414 25.13 -9.45 -1.28
N ILE A 415 25.68 -10.24 -2.19
CA ILE A 415 26.61 -11.32 -1.83
C ILE A 415 28.02 -10.88 -2.19
N SER A 416 28.76 -10.36 -1.22
CA SER A 416 30.11 -9.84 -1.40
C SER A 416 31.13 -10.72 -0.64
N GLY A 417 32.03 -11.37 -1.35
CA GLY A 417 33.04 -12.25 -0.75
C GLY A 417 32.44 -13.39 0.07
N GLY A 418 31.27 -13.91 -0.30
CA GLY A 418 30.55 -14.94 0.44
C GLY A 418 29.78 -14.44 1.67
N MET A 419 29.79 -13.14 1.93
CA MET A 419 29.04 -12.52 3.02
C MET A 419 27.71 -11.97 2.52
N ASN A 420 26.63 -12.27 3.23
CA ASN A 420 25.33 -11.67 2.99
C ASN A 420 25.30 -10.26 3.59
N ILE A 421 25.08 -9.26 2.75
CA ILE A 421 24.99 -7.85 3.13
C ILE A 421 23.59 -7.35 2.81
N TYR A 422 22.97 -6.72 3.79
CA TYR A 422 21.61 -6.22 3.69
C TYR A 422 21.62 -4.71 3.43
N PRO A 423 21.23 -4.26 2.21
CA PRO A 423 21.20 -2.85 1.85
C PRO A 423 20.49 -1.93 2.84
N ALA A 424 19.38 -2.36 3.41
CA ALA A 424 18.58 -1.53 4.32
C ALA A 424 19.35 -1.08 5.57
N GLU A 425 20.27 -1.91 6.09
CA GLU A 425 21.14 -1.55 7.22
C GLU A 425 22.07 -0.38 6.85
N ILE A 426 22.62 -0.42 5.64
CA ILE A 426 23.55 0.60 5.15
C ILE A 426 22.78 1.88 4.79
N GLU A 427 21.61 1.76 4.19
CA GLU A 427 20.72 2.88 3.89
C GLU A 427 20.30 3.63 5.16
N ALA A 428 20.01 2.90 6.23
CA ALA A 428 19.69 3.49 7.53
C ALA A 428 20.86 4.30 8.10
N VAL A 429 22.09 3.81 7.99
CA VAL A 429 23.31 4.51 8.41
C VAL A 429 23.54 5.75 7.54
N LEU A 430 23.49 5.61 6.22
CA LEU A 430 23.69 6.74 5.31
C LEU A 430 22.67 7.86 5.51
N THR A 431 21.39 7.51 5.73
CA THR A 431 20.33 8.51 5.97
C THR A 431 20.37 9.12 7.37
N ALA A 432 21.15 8.57 8.30
CA ALA A 432 21.46 9.20 9.59
C ALA A 432 22.57 10.27 9.47
N HIS A 433 23.32 10.30 8.37
CA HIS A 433 24.33 11.31 8.14
C HIS A 433 23.68 12.69 7.87
N PRO A 434 24.11 13.79 8.53
CA PRO A 434 23.45 15.11 8.43
C PRO A 434 23.34 15.70 7.01
N ALA A 435 24.22 15.28 6.10
CA ALA A 435 24.20 15.78 4.71
C ALA A 435 23.33 14.95 3.77
N ILE A 436 22.79 13.80 4.19
CA ILE A 436 22.09 12.84 3.29
C ILE A 436 20.59 12.84 3.55
N ALA A 437 19.82 13.21 2.54
CA ALA A 437 18.35 13.22 2.58
C ALA A 437 17.74 11.85 2.27
N ASP A 438 18.36 11.07 1.35
CA ASP A 438 17.87 9.75 0.93
C ASP A 438 19.04 8.91 0.41
N ALA A 439 18.90 7.58 0.48
CA ALA A 439 19.90 6.66 -0.04
C ALA A 439 19.26 5.38 -0.58
N ALA A 440 19.89 4.76 -1.57
CA ALA A 440 19.59 3.41 -2.05
C ALA A 440 20.89 2.63 -2.24
N VAL A 441 21.00 1.47 -1.62
CA VAL A 441 22.19 0.62 -1.67
C VAL A 441 21.89 -0.64 -2.48
N PHE A 442 22.83 -1.05 -3.30
CA PHE A 442 22.70 -2.21 -4.18
C PHE A 442 24.08 -2.81 -4.53
N GLY A 443 24.06 -4.07 -4.96
CA GLY A 443 25.27 -4.78 -5.42
C GLY A 443 25.59 -4.44 -6.88
N ILE A 444 26.84 -4.12 -7.15
CA ILE A 444 27.40 -3.99 -8.50
C ILE A 444 28.42 -5.11 -8.75
N PRO A 445 28.67 -5.49 -10.01
CA PRO A 445 29.63 -6.57 -10.32
C PRO A 445 31.02 -6.26 -9.79
N SER A 446 31.68 -7.25 -9.21
CA SER A 446 33.07 -7.20 -8.75
C SER A 446 33.81 -8.47 -9.12
N GLN A 447 34.96 -8.35 -9.78
CA GLN A 447 35.80 -9.51 -10.13
C GLN A 447 36.41 -10.18 -8.88
N GLU A 448 36.65 -9.39 -7.82
CA GLU A 448 37.29 -9.86 -6.59
C GLU A 448 36.26 -10.47 -5.61
N TRP A 449 35.06 -9.88 -5.52
CA TRP A 449 34.10 -10.17 -4.46
C TRP A 449 32.78 -10.81 -4.95
N GLY A 450 32.62 -10.97 -6.26
CA GLY A 450 31.36 -11.34 -6.89
C GLY A 450 30.46 -10.09 -7.02
N GLU A 451 30.03 -9.55 -5.89
CA GLU A 451 29.35 -8.24 -5.83
C GLU A 451 30.13 -7.27 -4.92
N SER A 452 30.05 -5.98 -5.24
CA SER A 452 30.55 -4.88 -4.42
C SER A 452 29.39 -3.99 -3.96
N VAL A 453 29.43 -3.57 -2.70
CA VAL A 453 28.42 -2.64 -2.15
C VAL A 453 28.58 -1.28 -2.80
N HIS A 454 27.51 -0.74 -3.36
CA HIS A 454 27.44 0.57 -3.99
C HIS A 454 26.22 1.35 -3.48
N ALA A 455 26.36 2.66 -3.29
CA ALA A 455 25.31 3.51 -2.78
C ALA A 455 24.97 4.65 -3.75
N ALA A 456 23.69 4.83 -4.07
CA ALA A 456 23.17 6.04 -4.67
C ALA A 456 22.61 6.93 -3.55
N ILE A 457 23.12 8.16 -3.45
CA ILE A 457 22.78 9.09 -2.37
C ILE A 457 22.15 10.38 -2.91
N VAL A 458 21.22 10.93 -2.14
CA VAL A 458 20.59 12.24 -2.38
C VAL A 458 21.03 13.17 -1.25
N PRO A 459 21.86 14.17 -1.50
CA PRO A 459 22.21 15.15 -0.48
C PRO A 459 21.04 16.05 -0.09
N HIS A 460 21.03 16.58 1.13
CA HIS A 460 20.16 17.70 1.48
C HIS A 460 20.50 18.94 0.64
N PRO A 461 19.53 19.82 0.32
CA PRO A 461 19.79 21.05 -0.42
C PRO A 461 20.91 21.89 0.23
N GLY A 462 21.98 22.17 -0.53
CA GLY A 462 23.13 22.93 -0.06
C GLY A 462 24.10 22.19 0.87
N ALA A 463 23.86 20.90 1.14
CA ALA A 463 24.80 20.08 1.89
C ALA A 463 25.75 19.32 0.94
N GLU A 464 27.01 19.18 1.35
CA GLU A 464 28.03 18.40 0.65
C GLU A 464 28.66 17.40 1.64
N ALA A 465 28.88 16.19 1.19
CA ALA A 465 29.69 15.18 1.87
C ALA A 465 30.59 14.51 0.83
N SER A 466 31.88 14.46 1.12
CA SER A 466 32.81 13.72 0.28
C SER A 466 32.66 12.21 0.49
N ASP A 467 33.13 11.40 -0.46
CA ASP A 467 33.14 9.95 -0.29
C ASP A 467 33.95 9.54 0.96
N ALA A 468 35.03 10.28 1.27
CA ALA A 468 35.83 10.02 2.46
C ALA A 468 35.05 10.29 3.78
N ASP A 469 34.22 11.34 3.81
CA ASP A 469 33.38 11.65 4.98
C ASP A 469 32.32 10.56 5.18
N LEU A 470 31.67 10.14 4.09
CA LEU A 470 30.68 9.05 4.12
C LEU A 470 31.30 7.71 4.51
N ASP A 471 32.49 7.40 3.98
CA ASP A 471 33.27 6.22 4.36
C ASP A 471 33.61 6.23 5.87
N ALA A 472 34.10 7.35 6.38
CA ALA A 472 34.43 7.49 7.79
C ALA A 472 33.18 7.29 8.66
N PHE A 473 32.08 7.94 8.31
CA PHE A 473 30.81 7.79 9.02
C PHE A 473 30.29 6.36 8.98
N CYS A 474 30.31 5.72 7.81
CA CYS A 474 29.89 4.31 7.69
C CYS A 474 30.78 3.37 8.53
N ARG A 475 32.10 3.61 8.60
CA ARG A 475 33.03 2.78 9.39
C ARG A 475 32.83 2.89 10.90
N GLU A 476 32.29 3.99 11.37
CA GLU A 476 31.93 4.16 12.79
C GLU A 476 30.69 3.32 13.18
N HIS A 477 29.82 3.02 12.21
CA HIS A 477 28.51 2.41 12.48
C HIS A 477 28.34 1.00 11.87
N LEU A 478 29.21 0.60 10.92
CA LEU A 478 29.10 -0.65 10.18
C LEU A 478 30.40 -1.46 10.23
N ALA A 479 30.27 -2.77 10.14
CA ALA A 479 31.41 -3.64 9.88
C ALA A 479 32.06 -3.30 8.53
N SER A 480 33.38 -3.39 8.44
CA SER A 480 34.17 -2.92 7.29
C SER A 480 33.75 -3.49 5.94
N TYR A 481 33.25 -4.72 5.90
CA TYR A 481 32.80 -5.39 4.68
C TYR A 481 31.44 -4.86 4.15
N LYS A 482 30.68 -4.15 4.99
CA LYS A 482 29.39 -3.52 4.65
C LYS A 482 29.53 -2.11 4.11
N VAL A 483 30.69 -1.46 4.33
CA VAL A 483 30.90 -0.08 3.89
C VAL A 483 30.84 -0.01 2.37
N PRO A 484 30.05 0.90 1.79
CA PRO A 484 30.01 1.10 0.34
C PRO A 484 31.40 1.38 -0.24
N ARG A 485 31.68 0.83 -1.41
CA ARG A 485 32.96 1.05 -2.11
C ARG A 485 32.86 2.11 -3.22
N GLY A 486 31.70 2.72 -3.35
CA GLY A 486 31.44 3.80 -4.27
C GLY A 486 30.10 4.46 -4.03
N TYR A 487 30.00 5.73 -4.42
CA TYR A 487 28.83 6.57 -4.18
C TYR A 487 28.44 7.31 -5.47
N ASP A 488 27.20 7.13 -5.90
CA ASP A 488 26.59 7.98 -6.93
C ASP A 488 25.76 9.07 -6.29
N ARG A 489 25.94 10.29 -6.72
CA ARG A 489 25.08 11.42 -6.32
C ARG A 489 23.97 11.57 -7.34
N ILE A 490 22.75 11.41 -6.88
CA ILE A 490 21.54 11.48 -7.72
C ILE A 490 20.58 12.56 -7.20
N ALA A 491 19.72 13.05 -8.08
CA ALA A 491 18.74 14.06 -7.73
C ALA A 491 17.62 13.49 -6.83
N GLU A 492 17.24 12.23 -7.09
CA GLU A 492 16.21 11.52 -6.31
C GLU A 492 16.39 10.00 -6.43
N VAL A 493 16.03 9.25 -5.38
CA VAL A 493 15.91 7.80 -5.45
C VAL A 493 14.66 7.46 -6.26
N PRO A 494 14.78 6.72 -7.39
CA PRO A 494 13.63 6.32 -8.18
C PRO A 494 12.71 5.43 -7.33
N ARG A 495 11.44 5.81 -7.22
CA ARG A 495 10.43 5.09 -6.45
C ARG A 495 9.22 4.74 -7.28
N ASN A 496 8.55 3.67 -6.92
CA ASN A 496 7.22 3.40 -7.47
C ASN A 496 6.18 4.35 -6.82
N PRO A 497 4.95 4.41 -7.34
CA PRO A 497 3.89 5.27 -6.80
C PRO A 497 3.52 5.01 -5.34
N SER A 498 3.83 3.82 -4.80
CA SER A 498 3.66 3.50 -3.37
C SER A 498 4.83 3.95 -2.49
N GLY A 499 5.84 4.61 -3.06
CA GLY A 499 7.02 5.10 -2.33
C GLY A 499 8.16 4.09 -2.21
N LYS A 500 8.04 2.87 -2.75
CA LYS A 500 9.09 1.85 -2.69
C LYS A 500 10.20 2.16 -3.68
N ALA A 501 11.47 2.13 -3.21
CA ALA A 501 12.65 2.31 -4.03
C ALA A 501 12.74 1.26 -5.16
N LEU A 502 13.02 1.72 -6.37
CA LEU A 502 13.23 0.90 -7.55
C LEU A 502 14.73 0.68 -7.77
N LYS A 503 15.39 -0.02 -6.81
CA LYS A 503 16.84 -0.29 -6.83
C LYS A 503 17.32 -0.87 -8.15
N ARG A 504 16.48 -1.66 -8.82
CA ARG A 504 16.79 -2.23 -10.11
C ARG A 504 17.17 -1.18 -11.16
N ARG A 505 16.47 -0.02 -11.19
CA ARG A 505 16.78 1.06 -12.13
C ARG A 505 18.16 1.67 -11.92
N LEU A 506 18.66 1.64 -10.68
CA LEU A 506 20.00 2.12 -10.33
C LEU A 506 21.06 1.06 -10.59
N ARG A 507 20.72 -0.22 -10.36
CA ARG A 507 21.63 -1.35 -10.46
C ARG A 507 21.89 -1.83 -11.89
N ASP A 508 20.82 -1.96 -12.72
CA ASP A 508 20.88 -2.61 -14.03
C ASP A 508 21.96 -2.01 -14.97
N PRO A 509 22.23 -0.68 -15.02
CA PRO A 509 23.31 -0.11 -15.84
C PRO A 509 24.69 -0.70 -15.55
N TYR A 510 24.98 -1.10 -14.31
CA TYR A 510 26.26 -1.72 -13.93
C TYR A 510 26.36 -3.20 -14.38
N TRP A 511 25.22 -3.86 -14.58
CA TRP A 511 25.15 -5.26 -14.98
C TRP A 511 25.01 -5.50 -16.48
N GLU A 512 24.59 -4.48 -17.26
CA GLU A 512 24.41 -4.58 -18.73
C GLU A 512 25.70 -4.94 -19.48
N SER A 513 26.87 -4.63 -18.92
CA SER A 513 28.18 -4.94 -19.50
C SER A 513 28.68 -6.35 -19.20
N GLN A 514 27.98 -7.13 -18.35
CA GLN A 514 28.37 -8.50 -17.98
C GLN A 514 27.30 -9.51 -18.39
N ALA A 515 27.69 -10.47 -19.24
CA ALA A 515 26.79 -11.45 -19.85
C ALA A 515 26.15 -12.46 -18.88
N THR A 516 26.50 -12.44 -17.58
CA THR A 516 25.99 -13.40 -16.59
C THR A 516 25.88 -12.75 -15.21
N ARG A 517 24.67 -12.64 -14.69
CA ARG A 517 24.42 -12.44 -13.28
C ARG A 517 24.66 -13.77 -12.59
N ILE A 518 25.65 -13.85 -11.73
CA ILE A 518 25.84 -14.98 -10.81
C ILE A 518 24.69 -14.88 -9.81
N GLY A 519 23.66 -15.72 -10.03
CA GLY A 519 22.40 -15.70 -9.31
C GLY A 519 22.38 -16.52 -8.05
#